data_a5a856254235b87550f89b180d759c97
#
_entry.id   a5a856254235b87550f89b180d759c97
#
_cell.length_a   1.000
_cell.length_b   1.000
_cell.length_c   1.000
_cell.angle_alpha   90.00
_cell.angle_beta   90.00
_cell.angle_gamma   90.00
#
_symmetry.space_group_name_H-M   'P 1'
#
loop_
_entity.id
_entity.type
_entity.pdbx_description
1 polymer ?
#
loop_
_entity_poly.entity_id
_entity_poly.type
_entity_poly.pdbx_seq_one_letter_code
_entity_poly.pdbx_strand_id
1 'polypeptide(L)'
;MLQNHRGIPFTAARINPGGQAFSGTSMLELEFAEVSDPGKVREHNEDFIGHFAPASQAEVRSHGWLFALADGVGGQDRGEVASSTAVETLITSFRDSKAGESSGALLQRLAQIANLKVYETGAATGPGGSSMCTTLVACLFRYDRVAIAHVGDSRCYLIRRGQANVLTNDHTLVGEQVRMGLLSQKEAAESERRHVLSRSLGANMFVNAEVNEHQILPGDLVLLSSDGFHGPVTAAEIATVTNRFPDLKQAATELVALARDKDGSDNISVQLIRIKSVERVGMYRGRPYKLR
;
A
#
# COMPACT_ATOMS: atom_id res chain seq x y z
N MET A 1 -40.19 11.43 10.67
CA MET A 1 -39.34 11.85 9.53
C MET A 1 -38.12 10.96 9.54
N LEU A 2 -38.11 9.95 8.70
CA LEU A 2 -37.02 8.97 8.59
C LEU A 2 -36.01 9.53 7.59
N GLN A 3 -34.82 9.91 8.07
CA GLN A 3 -33.70 10.24 7.19
C GLN A 3 -32.99 8.93 6.78
N ASN A 4 -33.06 8.69 5.49
CA ASN A 4 -32.34 7.63 4.81
C ASN A 4 -30.81 7.89 4.89
N HIS A 5 -30.11 7.15 5.70
CA HIS A 5 -28.66 6.96 5.52
C HIS A 5 -28.47 6.03 4.31
N ARG A 6 -28.17 6.64 3.17
CA ARG A 6 -27.70 5.92 2.00
C ARG A 6 -26.30 5.38 2.30
N GLY A 7 -26.18 4.07 2.35
CA GLY A 7 -24.89 3.41 2.37
C GLY A 7 -24.03 3.90 1.20
N ILE A 8 -22.77 4.16 1.47
CA ILE A 8 -21.76 4.53 0.47
C ILE A 8 -21.66 3.36 -0.51
N PRO A 9 -21.88 3.57 -1.79
CA PRO A 9 -21.83 2.47 -2.75
C PRO A 9 -20.39 1.95 -2.84
N PHE A 10 -20.27 0.64 -2.91
CA PHE A 10 -19.10 -0.09 -3.37
C PHE A 10 -18.20 0.80 -4.23
N THR A 11 -17.00 1.10 -3.77
CA THR A 11 -16.06 1.90 -4.57
C THR A 11 -15.64 1.06 -5.76
N ALA A 12 -16.28 1.30 -6.88
CA ALA A 12 -16.04 0.58 -8.12
C ALA A 12 -14.54 0.64 -8.46
N ALA A 13 -13.96 -0.52 -8.73
CA ALA A 13 -12.60 -0.62 -9.24
C ALA A 13 -12.39 0.36 -10.40
N ARG A 14 -11.44 1.27 -10.27
CA ARG A 14 -11.08 2.21 -11.34
C ARG A 14 -10.05 1.53 -12.22
N ILE A 15 -10.35 1.44 -13.50
CA ILE A 15 -9.44 0.98 -14.55
C ILE A 15 -8.93 2.21 -15.26
N ASN A 16 -7.63 2.27 -15.53
CA ASN A 16 -7.09 3.29 -16.42
C ASN A 16 -7.41 2.90 -17.88
N PRO A 17 -8.32 3.59 -18.59
CA PRO A 17 -8.64 3.24 -19.95
C PRO A 17 -7.63 3.85 -20.91
N GLY A 18 -6.93 3.04 -21.67
CA GLY A 18 -6.41 3.48 -22.94
C GLY A 18 -4.91 3.53 -23.10
N GLY A 19 -4.35 2.37 -23.42
CA GLY A 19 -3.09 2.30 -24.11
C GLY A 19 -3.22 2.77 -25.55
N GLN A 20 -2.69 3.95 -25.87
CA GLN A 20 -2.20 4.21 -27.20
C GLN A 20 -0.79 3.64 -27.31
N ALA A 21 -0.59 2.69 -28.21
CA ALA A 21 0.72 2.11 -28.50
C ALA A 21 1.64 3.20 -29.07
N PHE A 22 2.69 3.55 -28.33
CA PHE A 22 3.72 4.48 -28.77
C PHE A 22 4.93 3.71 -29.31
N SER A 23 5.21 3.87 -30.60
CA SER A 23 6.43 3.43 -31.25
C SER A 23 7.59 4.35 -30.84
N GLY A 24 8.56 3.82 -30.09
CA GLY A 24 9.81 4.51 -29.76
C GLY A 24 10.05 4.69 -28.27
N THR A 25 11.02 3.96 -27.72
CA THR A 25 11.44 3.89 -26.31
C THR A 25 10.32 3.52 -25.34
N SER A 26 10.36 2.28 -24.83
CA SER A 26 9.41 1.82 -23.82
C SER A 26 9.47 2.74 -22.60
N MET A 27 8.32 3.24 -22.19
CA MET A 27 8.14 4.02 -20.96
C MET A 27 7.54 3.13 -19.88
N LEU A 28 7.59 3.58 -18.66
CA LEU A 28 6.86 2.94 -17.57
C LEU A 28 5.35 3.05 -17.82
N GLU A 29 4.70 1.92 -17.97
CA GLU A 29 3.26 1.81 -18.13
C GLU A 29 2.73 0.79 -17.11
N LEU A 30 1.71 1.19 -16.35
CA LEU A 30 1.09 0.37 -15.33
C LEU A 30 -0.40 0.20 -15.62
N GLU A 31 -0.92 -0.96 -15.26
CA GLU A 31 -2.35 -1.26 -15.14
C GLU A 31 -2.61 -1.63 -13.69
N PHE A 32 -3.74 -1.22 -13.11
CA PHE A 32 -4.02 -1.50 -11.71
C PHE A 32 -5.51 -1.73 -11.44
N ALA A 33 -5.78 -2.44 -10.35
CA ALA A 33 -7.10 -2.62 -9.78
C ALA A 33 -7.03 -2.48 -8.26
N GLU A 34 -8.06 -1.90 -7.68
CA GLU A 34 -8.18 -1.60 -6.27
C GLU A 34 -9.52 -2.13 -5.77
N VAL A 35 -9.49 -2.86 -4.65
CA VAL A 35 -10.68 -3.39 -3.99
C VAL A 35 -10.52 -3.24 -2.49
N SER A 36 -11.55 -2.71 -1.85
CA SER A 36 -11.66 -2.62 -0.40
C SER A 36 -13.03 -3.09 0.05
N ASP A 37 -13.08 -3.96 1.05
CA ASP A 37 -14.30 -4.59 1.58
C ASP A 37 -14.28 -4.47 3.11
N PRO A 38 -15.38 -4.10 3.78
CA PRO A 38 -15.43 -4.00 5.24
C PRO A 38 -15.33 -5.34 5.96
N GLY A 39 -15.36 -6.47 5.24
CA GLY A 39 -15.41 -7.81 5.82
C GLY A 39 -16.84 -8.22 6.21
N LYS A 40 -16.94 -9.21 7.11
CA LYS A 40 -18.23 -9.76 7.59
C LYS A 40 -18.65 -9.24 8.96
N VAL A 41 -17.69 -8.71 9.73
CA VAL A 41 -17.87 -8.42 11.16
C VAL A 41 -17.80 -6.94 11.48
N ARG A 42 -16.95 -6.19 10.75
CA ARG A 42 -16.76 -4.75 10.99
C ARG A 42 -17.92 -3.95 10.43
N GLU A 43 -18.43 -2.98 11.20
CA GLU A 43 -19.48 -2.06 10.77
C GLU A 43 -18.94 -0.98 9.84
N HIS A 44 -17.68 -0.56 10.05
CA HIS A 44 -16.98 0.47 9.29
C HIS A 44 -15.73 -0.09 8.62
N ASN A 45 -15.32 0.56 7.55
CA ASN A 45 -14.06 0.26 6.90
C ASN A 45 -13.03 1.30 7.30
N GLU A 46 -12.06 0.89 8.13
CA GLU A 46 -10.98 1.73 8.62
C GLU A 46 -9.74 1.68 7.68
N ASP A 47 -9.75 0.81 6.66
CA ASP A 47 -8.76 0.81 5.60
C ASP A 47 -8.99 1.98 4.64
N PHE A 48 -7.91 2.58 4.17
CA PHE A 48 -7.96 3.58 3.10
C PHE A 48 -6.89 3.32 2.04
N ILE A 49 -7.32 3.35 0.78
CA ILE A 49 -6.45 3.17 -0.39
C ILE A 49 -6.50 4.39 -1.29
N GLY A 50 -5.37 4.72 -1.90
CA GLY A 50 -5.31 5.83 -2.84
C GLY A 50 -4.09 5.74 -3.75
N HIS A 51 -4.12 6.52 -4.84
CA HIS A 51 -3.03 6.55 -5.79
C HIS A 51 -2.88 7.90 -6.48
N PHE A 52 -1.70 8.14 -7.03
CA PHE A 52 -1.43 9.17 -8.01
C PHE A 52 -1.09 8.51 -9.34
N ALA A 53 -1.93 8.76 -10.36
CA ALA A 53 -1.72 8.33 -11.72
C ALA A 53 -1.31 9.55 -12.57
N PRO A 54 -0.13 9.53 -13.23
CA PRO A 54 0.32 10.64 -14.06
C PRO A 54 -0.58 10.80 -15.29
N ALA A 55 -0.92 12.05 -15.64
CA ALA A 55 -1.78 12.39 -16.76
C ALA A 55 -1.03 12.49 -18.09
N SER A 56 0.30 12.52 -18.07
CA SER A 56 1.13 12.68 -19.27
C SER A 56 2.45 11.92 -19.17
N GLN A 57 3.08 11.66 -20.32
CA GLN A 57 4.43 11.06 -20.36
C GLN A 57 5.48 11.89 -19.63
N ALA A 58 5.36 13.22 -19.67
CA ALA A 58 6.25 14.12 -18.93
C ALA A 58 6.11 13.91 -17.42
N GLU A 59 4.88 13.71 -16.96
CA GLU A 59 4.58 13.46 -15.55
C GLU A 59 5.01 12.06 -15.10
N VAL A 60 4.89 11.03 -15.97
CA VAL A 60 5.47 9.70 -15.70
C VAL A 60 6.97 9.81 -15.43
N ARG A 61 7.71 10.61 -16.20
CA ARG A 61 9.16 10.78 -16.02
C ARG A 61 9.53 11.63 -14.83
N SER A 62 8.78 12.69 -14.55
CA SER A 62 9.09 13.62 -13.46
C SER A 62 8.66 13.11 -12.10
N HIS A 63 7.47 12.50 -12.00
CA HIS A 63 6.89 12.05 -10.75
C HIS A 63 6.84 10.51 -10.64
N GLY A 64 6.46 9.81 -11.72
CA GLY A 64 6.14 8.37 -11.66
C GLY A 64 4.71 8.12 -11.16
N TRP A 65 4.45 6.91 -10.68
CA TRP A 65 3.17 6.47 -10.14
C TRP A 65 3.31 6.21 -8.66
N LEU A 66 2.35 6.66 -7.87
CA LEU A 66 2.33 6.39 -6.43
C LEU A 66 1.05 5.64 -6.06
N PHE A 67 1.19 4.57 -5.29
CA PHE A 67 0.10 3.82 -4.66
C PHE A 67 0.33 3.79 -3.17
N ALA A 68 -0.73 3.87 -2.39
CA ALA A 68 -0.66 3.84 -0.94
C ALA A 68 -1.90 3.18 -0.34
N LEU A 69 -1.67 2.40 0.71
CA LEU A 69 -2.67 1.75 1.53
C LEU A 69 -2.33 2.02 3.00
N ALA A 70 -3.34 2.31 3.78
CA ALA A 70 -3.26 2.50 5.22
C ALA A 70 -4.42 1.77 5.88
N ASP A 71 -4.13 1.08 6.98
CA ASP A 71 -5.06 0.35 7.84
C ASP A 71 -5.17 1.11 9.15
N GLY A 72 -6.37 1.59 9.44
CA GLY A 72 -6.63 2.44 10.60
C GLY A 72 -6.73 1.62 11.89
N VAL A 73 -5.92 1.97 12.87
CA VAL A 73 -5.89 1.32 14.18
C VAL A 73 -6.56 2.20 15.23
N GLY A 74 -7.62 1.71 15.82
CA GLY A 74 -8.26 2.41 16.96
C GLY A 74 -9.78 2.24 16.97
N GLY A 75 -10.37 1.99 18.15
CA GLY A 75 -11.81 1.96 18.33
C GLY A 75 -12.42 3.37 18.26
N GLN A 76 -13.73 3.46 17.91
CA GLN A 76 -14.53 4.69 17.87
C GLN A 76 -14.20 5.69 16.75
N ASP A 77 -14.48 5.35 15.48
CA ASP A 77 -14.49 6.21 14.29
C ASP A 77 -13.17 6.95 13.97
N ARG A 78 -12.07 6.55 14.59
CA ARG A 78 -10.78 7.24 14.47
C ARG A 78 -9.79 6.56 13.58
N GLY A 79 -9.91 5.25 13.37
CA GLY A 79 -9.10 4.48 12.42
C GLY A 79 -9.32 4.98 11.00
N GLU A 80 -10.57 5.13 10.56
CA GLU A 80 -10.95 5.67 9.25
C GLU A 80 -10.37 7.07 9.00
N VAL A 81 -10.43 7.96 10.01
CA VAL A 81 -9.86 9.31 9.89
C VAL A 81 -8.34 9.27 9.84
N ALA A 82 -7.70 8.36 10.60
CA ALA A 82 -6.24 8.23 10.58
C ALA A 82 -5.73 7.74 9.23
N SER A 83 -6.32 6.66 8.69
CA SER A 83 -5.92 6.06 7.42
C SER A 83 -6.15 6.99 6.24
N SER A 84 -7.34 7.62 6.16
CA SER A 84 -7.65 8.60 5.11
C SER A 84 -6.73 9.82 5.19
N THR A 85 -6.51 10.40 6.38
CA THR A 85 -5.58 11.52 6.58
C THR A 85 -4.16 11.16 6.11
N ALA A 86 -3.68 9.97 6.45
CA ALA A 86 -2.33 9.53 6.07
C ALA A 86 -2.17 9.44 4.54
N VAL A 87 -3.06 8.73 3.87
CA VAL A 87 -2.97 8.50 2.42
C VAL A 87 -3.22 9.77 1.62
N GLU A 88 -4.24 10.56 1.98
CA GLU A 88 -4.54 11.83 1.28
C GLU A 88 -3.40 12.84 1.43
N THR A 89 -2.82 12.96 2.63
CA THR A 89 -1.67 13.84 2.88
C THR A 89 -0.46 13.39 2.07
N LEU A 90 -0.17 12.09 2.03
CA LEU A 90 0.92 11.52 1.26
C LEU A 90 0.77 11.80 -0.23
N ILE A 91 -0.41 11.56 -0.81
CA ILE A 91 -0.70 11.78 -2.24
C ILE A 91 -0.64 13.27 -2.59
N THR A 92 -1.23 14.15 -1.77
CA THR A 92 -1.21 15.60 -2.01
C THR A 92 0.21 16.13 -1.95
N SER A 93 0.97 15.76 -0.92
CA SER A 93 2.37 16.17 -0.78
C SER A 93 3.27 15.59 -1.88
N PHE A 94 2.96 14.41 -2.41
CA PHE A 94 3.64 13.84 -3.56
C PHE A 94 3.40 14.65 -4.83
N ARG A 95 2.15 15.01 -5.11
CA ARG A 95 1.78 15.85 -6.27
C ARG A 95 2.53 17.18 -6.28
N ASP A 96 2.71 17.78 -5.10
CA ASP A 96 3.40 19.05 -4.93
C ASP A 96 4.92 18.90 -4.83
N SER A 97 5.46 17.68 -4.90
CA SER A 97 6.89 17.42 -4.76
C SER A 97 7.67 17.86 -5.99
N LYS A 98 8.92 18.30 -5.76
CA LYS A 98 9.82 18.70 -6.85
C LYS A 98 10.48 17.48 -7.47
N ALA A 99 10.68 17.53 -8.78
CA ALA A 99 11.47 16.53 -9.50
C ALA A 99 12.93 16.52 -9.02
N GLY A 100 13.57 15.34 -9.04
CA GLY A 100 15.02 15.20 -8.81
C GLY A 100 15.40 14.64 -7.43
N GLU A 101 14.46 14.46 -6.52
CA GLU A 101 14.67 13.72 -5.27
C GLU A 101 14.66 12.21 -5.55
N SER A 102 15.54 11.44 -4.90
CA SER A 102 15.52 9.97 -5.01
C SER A 102 14.22 9.41 -4.45
N SER A 103 13.73 8.31 -5.05
CA SER A 103 12.42 7.74 -4.68
C SER A 103 12.35 7.36 -3.20
N GLY A 104 13.42 6.79 -2.65
CA GLY A 104 13.49 6.42 -1.24
C GLY A 104 13.45 7.62 -0.29
N ALA A 105 14.26 8.66 -0.56
CA ALA A 105 14.28 9.88 0.27
C ALA A 105 12.93 10.61 0.21
N LEU A 106 12.33 10.69 -0.98
CA LEU A 106 11.01 11.28 -1.16
C LEU A 106 9.95 10.53 -0.34
N LEU A 107 9.88 9.21 -0.44
CA LEU A 107 8.91 8.42 0.32
C LEU A 107 9.11 8.55 1.83
N GLN A 108 10.35 8.54 2.32
CA GLN A 108 10.64 8.72 3.74
C GLN A 108 10.16 10.08 4.25
N ARG A 109 10.40 11.14 3.48
CA ARG A 109 9.93 12.50 3.80
C ARG A 109 8.40 12.59 3.75
N LEU A 110 7.76 11.99 2.75
CA LEU A 110 6.30 11.98 2.63
C LEU A 110 5.63 11.20 3.76
N ALA A 111 6.18 10.05 4.16
CA ALA A 111 5.71 9.28 5.31
C ALA A 111 5.79 10.10 6.61
N GLN A 112 6.88 10.88 6.80
CA GLN A 112 7.00 11.77 7.95
C GLN A 112 5.97 12.91 7.93
N ILE A 113 5.68 13.50 6.76
CA ILE A 113 4.65 14.53 6.60
C ILE A 113 3.26 13.95 6.93
N ALA A 114 2.93 12.77 6.39
CA ALA A 114 1.69 12.07 6.68
C ALA A 114 1.57 11.75 8.17
N ASN A 115 2.65 11.23 8.79
CA ASN A 115 2.70 10.96 10.23
C ASN A 115 2.39 12.19 11.08
N LEU A 116 3.04 13.32 10.78
CA LEU A 116 2.83 14.55 11.53
C LEU A 116 1.38 15.03 11.41
N LYS A 117 0.78 14.92 10.22
CA LYS A 117 -0.61 15.30 9.99
C LYS A 117 -1.59 14.44 10.79
N VAL A 118 -1.39 13.10 10.80
CA VAL A 118 -2.20 12.19 11.63
C VAL A 118 -2.04 12.51 13.11
N TYR A 119 -0.81 12.70 13.60
CA TYR A 119 -0.50 13.07 14.98
C TYR A 119 -1.20 14.36 15.39
N GLU A 120 -1.09 15.42 14.58
CA GLU A 120 -1.73 16.72 14.85
C GLU A 120 -3.25 16.62 14.85
N THR A 121 -3.83 15.84 13.92
CA THR A 121 -5.27 15.61 13.85
C THR A 121 -5.76 14.89 15.10
N GLY A 122 -5.04 13.88 15.59
CA GLY A 122 -5.33 13.19 16.84
C GLY A 122 -5.23 14.12 18.08
N ALA A 123 -4.18 14.94 18.14
CA ALA A 123 -3.97 15.88 19.25
C ALA A 123 -5.04 16.98 19.31
N ALA A 124 -5.60 17.39 18.19
CA ALA A 124 -6.65 18.43 18.12
C ALA A 124 -8.02 17.99 18.67
N THR A 125 -8.23 16.69 18.95
CA THR A 125 -9.53 16.13 19.36
C THR A 125 -9.86 16.31 20.86
N GLY A 126 -9.04 17.02 21.66
CA GLY A 126 -9.34 17.46 23.03
C GLY A 126 -8.37 16.99 24.11
N PRO A 127 -8.56 17.41 25.38
CA PRO A 127 -7.69 17.06 26.50
C PRO A 127 -7.74 15.55 26.78
N GLY A 128 -6.61 14.88 26.66
CA GLY A 128 -6.48 13.44 26.72
C GLY A 128 -6.58 12.78 25.35
N GLY A 129 -6.32 13.56 24.28
CA GLY A 129 -6.43 13.21 22.88
C GLY A 129 -6.13 11.73 22.62
N SER A 130 -7.12 11.02 22.11
CA SER A 130 -6.97 9.63 21.80
C SER A 130 -5.97 9.52 20.66
N SER A 131 -4.97 8.67 20.82
CA SER A 131 -3.96 8.42 19.79
C SER A 131 -4.66 7.85 18.55
N MET A 132 -4.76 8.65 17.51
CA MET A 132 -5.15 8.18 16.18
C MET A 132 -3.93 7.53 15.56
N CYS A 133 -4.05 6.26 15.19
CA CYS A 133 -2.95 5.51 14.61
C CYS A 133 -3.40 4.82 13.33
N THR A 134 -2.46 4.65 12.42
CA THR A 134 -2.67 3.86 11.20
C THR A 134 -1.36 3.26 10.72
N THR A 135 -1.46 2.19 9.96
CA THR A 135 -0.34 1.68 9.16
C THR A 135 -0.12 2.56 7.93
N LEU A 136 0.95 2.30 7.21
CA LEU A 136 1.16 2.81 5.85
C LEU A 136 2.02 1.83 5.07
N VAL A 137 1.61 1.49 3.86
CA VAL A 137 2.47 0.93 2.83
C VAL A 137 2.29 1.76 1.56
N ALA A 138 3.40 2.26 1.01
CA ALA A 138 3.40 3.11 -0.18
C ALA A 138 4.45 2.65 -1.19
N CYS A 139 4.06 2.60 -2.47
CA CYS A 139 4.90 2.17 -3.59
C CYS A 139 5.03 3.28 -4.62
N LEU A 140 6.25 3.76 -4.85
CA LEU A 140 6.58 4.73 -5.88
C LEU A 140 7.29 4.05 -7.05
N PHE A 141 6.61 4.02 -8.19
CA PHE A 141 7.15 3.44 -9.42
C PHE A 141 7.76 4.52 -10.29
N ARG A 142 9.04 4.38 -10.58
CA ARG A 142 9.78 5.23 -11.52
C ARG A 142 10.73 4.39 -12.38
N TYR A 143 10.70 4.61 -13.68
CA TYR A 143 11.56 3.91 -14.64
C TYR A 143 11.37 2.38 -14.61
N ASP A 144 12.39 1.64 -14.17
CA ASP A 144 12.39 0.18 -13.98
C ASP A 144 12.49 -0.23 -12.50
N ARG A 145 12.04 0.66 -11.59
CA ARG A 145 12.13 0.46 -10.15
C ARG A 145 10.86 0.78 -9.42
N VAL A 146 10.65 0.09 -8.30
CA VAL A 146 9.68 0.44 -7.28
C VAL A 146 10.42 0.69 -5.97
N ALA A 147 10.23 1.87 -5.41
CA ALA A 147 10.61 2.18 -4.03
C ALA A 147 9.38 1.95 -3.15
N ILE A 148 9.59 1.32 -2.00
CA ILE A 148 8.55 0.95 -1.05
C ILE A 148 8.89 1.62 0.28
N ALA A 149 7.93 2.33 0.87
CA ALA A 149 8.01 2.79 2.25
C ALA A 149 6.87 2.18 3.05
N HIS A 150 7.16 1.66 4.25
CA HIS A 150 6.10 1.14 5.11
C HIS A 150 6.34 1.43 6.59
N VAL A 151 5.23 1.48 7.32
CA VAL A 151 5.12 1.57 8.78
C VAL A 151 3.92 0.73 9.19
N GLY A 152 4.09 -0.20 10.11
CA GLY A 152 3.05 -1.14 10.52
C GLY A 152 3.22 -2.50 9.88
N ASP A 153 2.14 -3.23 9.76
CA ASP A 153 2.09 -4.61 9.25
C ASP A 153 1.34 -4.76 7.93
N SER A 154 0.81 -3.69 7.33
CA SER A 154 0.37 -3.73 5.93
C SER A 154 1.53 -4.12 5.02
N ARG A 155 1.27 -5.00 4.05
CA ARG A 155 2.33 -5.66 3.27
C ARG A 155 2.35 -5.24 1.81
N CYS A 156 3.55 -5.29 1.23
CA CYS A 156 3.79 -5.25 -0.20
C CYS A 156 4.38 -6.58 -0.69
N TYR A 157 3.86 -7.10 -1.80
CA TYR A 157 4.33 -8.32 -2.44
C TYR A 157 4.80 -8.04 -3.86
N LEU A 158 5.84 -8.74 -4.30
CA LEU A 158 6.21 -8.88 -5.70
C LEU A 158 5.80 -10.27 -6.19
N ILE A 159 4.92 -10.32 -7.17
CA ILE A 159 4.52 -11.56 -7.84
C ILE A 159 5.25 -11.63 -9.17
N ARG A 160 6.15 -12.60 -9.29
CA ARG A 160 7.00 -12.83 -10.45
C ARG A 160 7.12 -14.32 -10.75
N ARG A 161 6.91 -14.72 -11.98
CA ARG A 161 7.03 -16.12 -12.44
C ARG A 161 6.22 -17.11 -11.60
N GLY A 162 5.00 -16.72 -11.22
CA GLY A 162 4.10 -17.56 -10.42
C GLY A 162 4.48 -17.72 -8.94
N GLN A 163 5.34 -16.86 -8.41
CA GLN A 163 5.70 -16.80 -7.00
C GLN A 163 5.39 -15.43 -6.43
N ALA A 164 4.76 -15.36 -5.28
CA ALA A 164 4.54 -14.14 -4.52
C ALA A 164 5.54 -14.06 -3.36
N ASN A 165 6.32 -12.99 -3.33
CA ASN A 165 7.34 -12.76 -2.30
C ASN A 165 6.99 -11.46 -1.56
N VAL A 166 6.97 -11.50 -0.23
CA VAL A 166 6.78 -10.33 0.62
C VAL A 166 8.03 -9.45 0.53
N LEU A 167 7.84 -8.15 0.34
CA LEU A 167 8.93 -7.16 0.26
C LEU A 167 9.02 -6.27 1.50
N THR A 168 8.05 -6.34 2.41
CA THR A 168 7.98 -5.58 3.66
C THR A 168 8.25 -6.48 4.87
N ASN A 169 8.64 -5.88 5.99
CA ASN A 169 8.78 -6.58 7.27
C ASN A 169 7.73 -6.03 8.25
N ASP A 170 6.89 -6.88 8.82
CA ASP A 170 5.86 -6.44 9.74
C ASP A 170 6.46 -5.76 10.98
N HIS A 171 6.01 -4.56 11.27
CA HIS A 171 6.36 -3.84 12.50
C HIS A 171 5.35 -4.21 13.61
N THR A 172 5.39 -5.48 14.02
CA THR A 172 4.63 -6.00 15.16
C THR A 172 5.59 -6.43 16.27
N LEU A 173 5.10 -6.52 17.51
CA LEU A 173 5.92 -6.99 18.64
C LEU A 173 6.48 -8.39 18.37
N VAL A 174 5.65 -9.29 17.84
CA VAL A 174 6.09 -10.65 17.51
C VAL A 174 7.05 -10.69 16.31
N GLY A 175 6.84 -9.82 15.31
CA GLY A 175 7.74 -9.67 14.17
C GLY A 175 9.14 -9.23 14.59
N GLU A 176 9.25 -8.32 15.56
CA GLU A 176 10.53 -7.91 16.12
C GLU A 176 11.20 -9.04 16.91
N GLN A 177 10.44 -9.82 17.70
CA GLN A 177 10.94 -10.97 18.43
C GLN A 177 11.45 -12.07 17.48
N VAL A 178 10.78 -12.31 16.36
CA VAL A 178 11.27 -13.25 15.33
C VAL A 178 12.58 -12.76 14.73
N ARG A 179 12.71 -11.47 14.39
CA ARG A 179 13.97 -10.89 13.87
C ARG A 179 15.14 -10.97 14.85
N MET A 180 14.84 -10.87 16.14
CA MET A 180 15.85 -11.04 17.21
C MET A 180 16.16 -12.51 17.50
N GLY A 181 15.47 -13.46 16.86
CA GLY A 181 15.64 -14.89 17.11
C GLY A 181 15.04 -15.37 18.45
N LEU A 182 14.17 -14.55 19.07
CA LEU A 182 13.51 -14.87 20.34
C LEU A 182 12.26 -15.74 20.16
N LEU A 183 11.65 -15.69 18.98
CA LEU A 183 10.51 -16.54 18.59
C LEU A 183 10.78 -17.14 17.21
N SER A 184 10.27 -18.33 16.98
CA SER A 184 10.12 -18.90 15.65
C SER A 184 8.92 -18.25 14.92
N GLN A 185 8.88 -18.33 13.59
CA GLN A 185 7.73 -17.85 12.81
C GLN A 185 6.42 -18.57 13.20
N LYS A 186 6.50 -19.84 13.60
CA LYS A 186 5.35 -20.61 14.05
C LYS A 186 4.79 -20.07 15.37
N GLU A 187 5.65 -19.86 16.37
CA GLU A 187 5.24 -19.30 17.66
C GLU A 187 4.68 -17.87 17.51
N ALA A 188 5.25 -17.07 16.61
CA ALA A 188 4.74 -15.75 16.29
C ALA A 188 3.33 -15.78 15.70
N ALA A 189 3.05 -16.72 14.77
CA ALA A 189 1.74 -16.89 14.14
C ALA A 189 0.66 -17.37 15.13
N GLU A 190 1.04 -18.14 16.13
CA GLU A 190 0.14 -18.67 17.19
C GLU A 190 -0.03 -17.67 18.36
N SER A 191 0.72 -16.56 18.39
CA SER A 191 0.68 -15.58 19.47
C SER A 191 -0.59 -14.74 19.46
N GLU A 192 -1.21 -14.55 20.63
CA GLU A 192 -2.33 -13.61 20.81
C GLU A 192 -1.94 -12.15 20.52
N ARG A 193 -0.64 -11.84 20.57
CA ARG A 193 -0.09 -10.50 20.34
C ARG A 193 0.39 -10.28 18.90
N ARG A 194 0.03 -11.16 17.95
CA ARG A 194 0.52 -11.08 16.56
C ARG A 194 0.11 -9.80 15.83
N HIS A 195 -1.00 -9.17 16.22
CA HIS A 195 -1.51 -7.92 15.65
C HIS A 195 -1.08 -6.65 16.43
N VAL A 196 -0.27 -6.78 17.50
CA VAL A 196 0.16 -5.62 18.27
C VAL A 196 1.30 -4.92 17.53
N LEU A 197 0.99 -3.74 16.99
CA LEU A 197 1.97 -2.93 16.26
C LEU A 197 3.09 -2.42 17.19
N SER A 198 4.32 -2.50 16.73
CA SER A 198 5.48 -1.85 17.35
C SER A 198 5.74 -0.46 16.78
N ARG A 199 5.21 -0.17 15.57
CA ARG A 199 5.27 1.14 14.90
C ARG A 199 3.99 1.40 14.14
N SER A 200 3.50 2.65 14.24
CA SER A 200 2.36 3.16 13.48
C SER A 200 2.54 4.65 13.19
N LEU A 201 1.87 5.17 12.19
CA LEU A 201 1.73 6.61 11.98
C LEU A 201 0.80 7.19 13.06
N GLY A 202 1.05 8.42 13.45
CA GLY A 202 0.22 9.17 14.40
C GLY A 202 0.52 8.90 15.87
N ALA A 203 1.23 7.81 16.21
CA ALA A 203 1.56 7.50 17.61
C ALA A 203 2.54 8.51 18.24
N ASN A 204 3.48 9.02 17.45
CA ASN A 204 4.52 9.95 17.86
C ASN A 204 4.75 11.03 16.80
N MET A 205 5.34 12.16 17.17
CA MET A 205 5.69 13.24 16.22
C MET A 205 6.66 12.79 15.13
N PHE A 206 7.52 11.84 15.42
CA PHE A 206 8.50 11.30 14.48
C PHE A 206 8.29 9.81 14.26
N VAL A 207 8.36 9.40 13.01
CA VAL A 207 8.29 8.01 12.59
C VAL A 207 9.48 7.66 11.71
N ASN A 208 10.02 6.45 11.90
CA ASN A 208 11.03 5.91 11.00
C ASN A 208 10.37 4.88 10.06
N ALA A 209 9.99 5.33 8.87
CA ALA A 209 9.49 4.43 7.83
C ALA A 209 10.65 3.56 7.31
N GLU A 210 10.42 2.25 7.21
CA GLU A 210 11.36 1.37 6.53
C GLU A 210 11.22 1.57 5.02
N VAL A 211 12.36 1.80 4.33
CA VAL A 211 12.38 2.07 2.89
C VAL A 211 13.30 1.10 2.19
N ASN A 212 12.80 0.46 1.14
CA ASN A 212 13.58 -0.40 0.26
C ASN A 212 13.26 -0.12 -1.21
N GLU A 213 14.09 -0.62 -2.15
CA GLU A 213 13.91 -0.42 -3.58
C GLU A 213 14.20 -1.72 -4.33
N HIS A 214 13.32 -2.05 -5.27
CA HIS A 214 13.42 -3.27 -6.08
C HIS A 214 13.33 -2.96 -7.56
N GLN A 215 14.03 -3.75 -8.37
CA GLN A 215 13.89 -3.72 -9.81
C GLN A 215 12.62 -4.44 -10.23
N ILE A 216 11.84 -3.81 -11.12
CA ILE A 216 10.63 -4.35 -11.72
C ILE A 216 10.84 -4.68 -13.19
N LEU A 217 10.11 -5.67 -13.69
CA LEU A 217 10.17 -6.15 -15.06
C LEU A 217 8.76 -6.17 -15.67
N PRO A 218 8.62 -6.03 -16.99
CA PRO A 218 7.34 -6.27 -17.65
C PRO A 218 6.78 -7.65 -17.30
N GLY A 219 5.50 -7.70 -16.96
CA GLY A 219 4.78 -8.90 -16.52
C GLY A 219 4.79 -9.14 -15.00
N ASP A 220 5.57 -8.40 -14.23
CA ASP A 220 5.47 -8.45 -12.77
C ASP A 220 4.14 -7.89 -12.29
N LEU A 221 3.68 -8.40 -11.13
CA LEU A 221 2.60 -7.80 -10.36
C LEU A 221 3.16 -7.34 -9.01
N VAL A 222 2.69 -6.19 -8.55
CA VAL A 222 2.91 -5.70 -7.18
C VAL A 222 1.55 -5.65 -6.50
N LEU A 223 1.47 -6.16 -5.27
CA LEU A 223 0.26 -6.18 -4.46
C LEU A 223 0.53 -5.49 -3.13
N LEU A 224 -0.26 -4.47 -2.80
CA LEU A 224 -0.35 -3.89 -1.47
C LEU A 224 -1.59 -4.45 -0.78
N SER A 225 -1.50 -4.73 0.52
CA SER A 225 -2.61 -5.29 1.28
C SER A 225 -2.62 -4.89 2.75
N SER A 226 -3.81 -4.77 3.35
CA SER A 226 -4.02 -4.73 4.78
C SER A 226 -3.89 -6.13 5.43
N ASP A 227 -3.90 -6.20 6.75
CA ASP A 227 -3.71 -7.44 7.50
C ASP A 227 -4.93 -8.38 7.37
N GLY A 228 -6.16 -7.85 7.27
CA GLY A 228 -7.35 -8.65 7.00
C GLY A 228 -7.30 -9.43 5.68
N PHE A 229 -6.46 -9.01 4.73
CA PHE A 229 -6.17 -9.78 3.53
C PHE A 229 -5.08 -10.82 3.77
N HIS A 230 -3.90 -10.43 4.20
CA HIS A 230 -2.74 -11.33 4.26
C HIS A 230 -2.73 -12.25 5.50
N GLY A 231 -3.61 -12.02 6.47
CA GLY A 231 -3.81 -12.93 7.59
C GLY A 231 -4.32 -14.29 7.13
N PRO A 232 -5.46 -14.36 6.44
CA PRO A 232 -6.02 -15.61 5.96
C PRO A 232 -5.45 -16.11 4.63
N VAL A 233 -4.86 -15.26 3.76
CA VAL A 233 -4.43 -15.62 2.40
C VAL A 233 -2.92 -15.80 2.32
N THR A 234 -2.49 -16.96 1.89
CA THR A 234 -1.07 -17.31 1.75
C THR A 234 -0.47 -16.77 0.45
N ALA A 235 0.85 -16.59 0.41
CA ALA A 235 1.58 -16.20 -0.81
C ALA A 235 1.36 -17.17 -1.98
N ALA A 236 1.21 -18.46 -1.72
CA ALA A 236 0.93 -19.47 -2.75
C ALA A 236 -0.47 -19.28 -3.37
N GLU A 237 -1.45 -18.89 -2.57
CA GLU A 237 -2.80 -18.60 -3.05
C GLU A 237 -2.86 -17.30 -3.84
N ILE A 238 -2.14 -16.27 -3.41
CA ILE A 238 -1.97 -15.02 -4.18
C ILE A 238 -1.44 -15.37 -5.59
N ALA A 239 -0.36 -16.14 -5.68
CA ALA A 239 0.23 -16.55 -6.95
C ALA A 239 -0.75 -17.38 -7.79
N THR A 240 -1.52 -18.27 -7.17
CA THR A 240 -2.50 -19.12 -7.86
C THR A 240 -3.63 -18.27 -8.45
N VAL A 241 -4.22 -17.36 -7.68
CA VAL A 241 -5.31 -16.51 -8.14
C VAL A 241 -4.84 -15.57 -9.26
N THR A 242 -3.70 -14.90 -9.09
CA THR A 242 -3.17 -13.98 -10.09
C THR A 242 -2.77 -14.65 -11.40
N ASN A 243 -2.35 -15.93 -11.37
CA ASN A 243 -2.11 -16.72 -12.58
C ASN A 243 -3.41 -17.18 -13.26
N ARG A 244 -4.44 -17.47 -12.46
CA ARG A 244 -5.73 -17.98 -12.98
C ARG A 244 -6.54 -16.88 -13.67
N PHE A 245 -6.49 -15.67 -13.16
CA PHE A 245 -7.28 -14.53 -13.65
C PHE A 245 -6.38 -13.47 -14.29
N PRO A 246 -6.27 -13.45 -15.64
CA PRO A 246 -5.47 -12.44 -16.35
C PRO A 246 -6.03 -11.01 -16.24
N ASP A 247 -7.34 -10.85 -16.09
CA ASP A 247 -7.98 -9.57 -15.81
C ASP A 247 -7.68 -9.15 -14.36
N LEU A 248 -7.07 -7.95 -14.20
CA LEU A 248 -6.64 -7.47 -12.89
C LEU A 248 -7.80 -7.20 -11.94
N LYS A 249 -8.90 -6.69 -12.46
CA LYS A 249 -10.08 -6.40 -11.66
C LYS A 249 -10.68 -7.69 -11.11
N GLN A 250 -10.80 -8.69 -11.98
CA GLN A 250 -11.28 -9.99 -11.57
C GLN A 250 -10.32 -10.63 -10.56
N ALA A 251 -9.01 -10.60 -10.81
CA ALA A 251 -8.01 -11.13 -9.89
C ALA A 251 -8.08 -10.46 -8.50
N ALA A 252 -8.17 -9.13 -8.44
CA ALA A 252 -8.29 -8.40 -7.18
C ALA A 252 -9.60 -8.73 -6.44
N THR A 253 -10.72 -8.84 -7.16
CA THR A 253 -12.02 -9.21 -6.59
C THR A 253 -11.98 -10.63 -6.02
N GLU A 254 -11.40 -11.59 -6.74
CA GLU A 254 -11.28 -12.98 -6.29
C GLU A 254 -10.34 -13.11 -5.08
N LEU A 255 -9.27 -12.30 -5.02
CA LEU A 255 -8.37 -12.26 -3.86
C LEU A 255 -9.10 -11.78 -2.61
N VAL A 256 -9.87 -10.70 -2.70
CA VAL A 256 -10.67 -10.18 -1.58
C VAL A 256 -11.77 -11.17 -1.18
N ALA A 257 -12.46 -11.76 -2.15
CA ALA A 257 -13.46 -12.80 -1.88
C ALA A 257 -12.86 -14.00 -1.14
N LEU A 258 -11.67 -14.45 -1.56
CA LEU A 258 -10.95 -15.53 -0.89
C LEU A 258 -10.62 -15.20 0.57
N ALA A 259 -10.11 -14.00 0.85
CA ALA A 259 -9.82 -13.54 2.22
C ALA A 259 -11.08 -13.49 3.06
N ARG A 260 -12.15 -12.90 2.51
CA ARG A 260 -13.46 -12.80 3.16
C ARG A 260 -14.07 -14.16 3.45
N ASP A 261 -13.96 -15.14 2.54
CA ASP A 261 -14.50 -16.47 2.73
C ASP A 261 -13.77 -17.25 3.81
N LYS A 262 -12.44 -17.13 3.88
CA LYS A 262 -11.58 -17.81 4.84
C LYS A 262 -11.73 -17.28 6.27
N ASP A 263 -11.89 -15.96 6.40
CA ASP A 263 -12.05 -15.29 7.69
C ASP A 263 -13.09 -14.16 7.57
N GLY A 264 -12.70 -12.99 7.07
CA GLY A 264 -13.57 -11.83 6.93
C GLY A 264 -13.87 -11.14 8.26
N SER A 265 -13.08 -11.35 9.29
CA SER A 265 -13.26 -10.74 10.61
C SER A 265 -12.81 -9.28 10.64
N ASP A 266 -11.99 -8.86 9.68
CA ASP A 266 -11.47 -7.51 9.55
C ASP A 266 -11.73 -6.88 8.18
N ASN A 267 -11.37 -5.59 8.03
CA ASN A 267 -11.37 -4.89 6.76
C ASN A 267 -10.34 -5.50 5.82
N ILE A 268 -10.68 -5.60 4.53
CA ILE A 268 -9.88 -6.32 3.53
C ILE A 268 -9.62 -5.39 2.36
N SER A 269 -8.39 -4.92 2.22
CA SER A 269 -8.02 -4.02 1.14
C SER A 269 -6.83 -4.51 0.34
N VAL A 270 -6.91 -4.39 -0.98
CA VAL A 270 -5.83 -4.71 -1.91
C VAL A 270 -5.72 -3.68 -3.01
N GLN A 271 -4.48 -3.37 -3.40
CA GLN A 271 -4.13 -2.70 -4.66
C GLN A 271 -3.24 -3.64 -5.46
N LEU A 272 -3.71 -4.09 -6.62
CA LEU A 272 -2.98 -4.98 -7.52
C LEU A 272 -2.50 -4.20 -8.75
N ILE A 273 -1.19 -4.13 -8.98
CA ILE A 273 -0.55 -3.32 -9.99
C ILE A 273 0.24 -4.22 -10.94
N ARG A 274 -0.03 -4.16 -12.25
CA ARG A 274 0.71 -4.87 -13.30
C ARG A 274 1.69 -3.95 -14.00
N ILE A 275 2.92 -4.39 -14.14
CA ILE A 275 3.96 -3.71 -14.92
C ILE A 275 3.81 -4.11 -16.38
N LYS A 276 3.32 -3.20 -17.23
CA LYS A 276 3.15 -3.45 -18.67
C LYS A 276 4.46 -3.22 -19.44
N SER A 277 5.11 -2.11 -19.13
CA SER A 277 6.42 -1.77 -19.70
C SER A 277 7.24 -0.95 -18.71
N VAL A 278 8.55 -0.92 -18.90
CA VAL A 278 9.50 -0.14 -18.10
C VAL A 278 10.42 0.68 -18.97
N GLU A 279 10.84 1.85 -18.49
CA GLU A 279 11.93 2.62 -19.07
C GLU A 279 13.25 2.23 -18.38
N ARG A 280 14.08 1.43 -19.06
CA ARG A 280 15.37 1.03 -18.49
C ARG A 280 16.32 2.20 -18.43
N VAL A 281 16.81 2.47 -17.23
CA VAL A 281 17.76 3.56 -16.97
C VAL A 281 18.96 3.04 -16.17
N GLY A 282 20.14 3.57 -16.47
CA GLY A 282 21.28 3.46 -15.58
C GLY A 282 21.17 4.53 -14.49
N MET A 283 21.74 4.28 -13.32
CA MET A 283 21.81 5.26 -12.23
C MET A 283 23.26 5.69 -12.00
N TYR A 284 23.54 6.99 -12.08
CA TYR A 284 24.84 7.55 -11.74
C TYR A 284 24.67 8.70 -10.74
N ARG A 285 25.25 8.56 -9.54
CA ARG A 285 25.12 9.52 -8.45
C ARG A 285 23.67 9.95 -8.17
N GLY A 286 22.74 8.97 -8.18
CA GLY A 286 21.32 9.22 -7.94
C GLY A 286 20.54 9.84 -9.09
N ARG A 287 21.19 10.06 -10.26
CA ARG A 287 20.53 10.58 -11.47
C ARG A 287 20.34 9.48 -12.50
N PRO A 288 19.12 9.34 -13.05
CA PRO A 288 18.88 8.39 -14.12
C PRO A 288 19.55 8.85 -15.42
N TYR A 289 20.15 7.92 -16.16
CA TYR A 289 20.60 8.14 -17.53
C TYR A 289 20.11 7.00 -18.43
N LYS A 290 19.86 7.33 -19.68
CA LYS A 290 19.34 6.38 -20.65
C LYS A 290 20.42 5.35 -21.00
N LEU A 291 20.10 4.07 -20.88
CA LEU A 291 20.93 2.99 -21.41
C LEU A 291 20.72 2.97 -22.92
N ARG A 292 21.82 2.98 -23.67
CA ARG A 292 21.81 2.90 -25.15
C ARG A 292 21.67 1.47 -25.61
#